data_2bb79844911c499ea54e9b68dafe4006
#
_entry.id   2bb79844911c499ea54e9b68dafe4006
#
_cell.length_a   1.000
_cell.length_b   1.000
_cell.length_c   1.000
_cell.angle_alpha   90.00
_cell.angle_beta   90.00
_cell.angle_gamma   90.00
#
_symmetry.space_group_name_H-M   'P 1'
#
loop_
_entity.id
_entity.type
_entity.pdbx_description
1 polymer ?
#
loop_
_entity_poly.entity_id
_entity_poly.type
_entity_poly.pdbx_seq_one_letter_code
_entity_poly.pdbx_strand_id
1 'polypeptide(L)'
;MSQIPQFTHLHLHTEYSLLDGANKIKPLAKKLKEFGMKSVAMTDHGNMFGAIDFYNAMKNEGIKPIIGMEAYIHNSQDLADKTNRQRFHLCLYAKDEVGYKNLMYLSSQAYINGFYYYPRINKELLKNHSQGLVCSAACLQGEVNWHLNTQNERNVKNGAKGYEEAKKVALEYKEIFGDDFYLEIMRHGIGDQHFVDDQILRISQETGIKVVATNDTHYLEQKDADAHEAFMCIAMNKLYDDPNRLRHSVHEFYLKSPQQIYKLYADIPEAIEATQEIADKCNLTIKLGNPTPPNFKFTRDKLKELNIDIPEPQNEYSLENDKVLFAHECRVGLIDRLKLVPQNKHQEYKDRLETEIEIINNMKFPGYMLIVWDFVKVAKDMQIPVGPGRGSAAGSLVAYSLKITDIDPIPYGLLFERFLNPERVSMPDIDMDFCQSRRGEIIDYVVNQYGRANVAQIITFGKLLAKGVIRDVARVLDMPYAKADAMAKLIPDELGIDLKNSWEKEPKIKELCETDPLAARVWEYALALEGLNRNAGTHAAG
;
A
#
# COMPACT_ATOMS: atom_id res chain seq x y z
N MET A 1 5.15 5.55 41.97
CA MET A 1 4.27 5.33 40.81
C MET A 1 4.78 4.07 40.13
N SER A 2 4.02 2.96 40.17
CA SER A 2 4.36 1.75 39.43
C SER A 2 4.44 2.11 37.95
N GLN A 3 5.55 1.77 37.27
CA GLN A 3 5.65 1.95 35.84
C GLN A 3 4.51 1.18 35.17
N ILE A 4 3.69 1.87 34.38
CA ILE A 4 2.64 1.23 33.59
C ILE A 4 3.36 0.36 32.56
N PRO A 5 2.99 -0.94 32.41
CA PRO A 5 3.59 -1.82 31.44
C PRO A 5 3.49 -1.22 30.03
N GLN A 6 4.51 -1.43 29.22
CA GLN A 6 4.47 -1.04 27.81
C GLN A 6 3.43 -1.89 27.10
N PHE A 7 2.63 -1.26 26.23
CA PHE A 7 1.66 -1.92 25.38
C PHE A 7 1.95 -1.58 23.92
N THR A 8 1.78 -2.55 23.04
CA THR A 8 1.90 -2.37 21.59
C THR A 8 0.55 -2.68 20.93
N HIS A 9 -0.04 -1.70 20.24
CA HIS A 9 -1.18 -1.99 19.37
C HIS A 9 -0.73 -2.89 18.23
N LEU A 10 -1.20 -4.14 18.22
CA LEU A 10 -0.86 -5.14 17.21
C LEU A 10 -1.94 -5.28 16.14
N HIS A 11 -3.21 -5.01 16.47
CA HIS A 11 -4.32 -5.04 15.54
C HIS A 11 -4.82 -3.60 15.33
N LEU A 12 -4.44 -3.03 14.18
CA LEU A 12 -4.69 -1.62 13.86
C LEU A 12 -4.80 -1.42 12.35
N HIS A 13 -5.87 -0.73 11.95
CA HIS A 13 -6.18 -0.40 10.56
C HIS A 13 -5.83 1.04 10.25
N THR A 14 -5.01 1.25 9.21
CA THR A 14 -4.65 2.58 8.71
C THR A 14 -5.65 3.05 7.63
N GLU A 15 -5.42 4.24 7.10
CA GLU A 15 -6.16 4.76 5.93
C GLU A 15 -6.04 3.88 4.68
N TYR A 16 -5.23 2.83 4.70
CA TYR A 16 -5.08 1.85 3.62
C TYR A 16 -5.96 0.59 3.80
N SER A 17 -6.67 0.45 4.92
CA SER A 17 -7.86 -0.40 5.01
C SER A 17 -9.03 0.34 4.38
N LEU A 18 -9.11 0.30 3.04
CA LEU A 18 -9.94 1.18 2.23
C LEU A 18 -11.41 1.17 2.68
N LEU A 19 -11.94 2.36 3.00
CA LEU A 19 -13.32 2.61 3.41
C LEU A 19 -13.73 1.97 4.75
N ASP A 20 -12.74 1.57 5.56
CA ASP A 20 -12.94 1.03 6.90
C ASP A 20 -11.93 1.61 7.90
N GLY A 21 -10.63 1.61 7.60
CA GLY A 21 -9.63 2.25 8.45
C GLY A 21 -9.62 3.78 8.31
N ALA A 22 -9.74 4.50 9.42
CA ALA A 22 -9.71 5.97 9.47
C ALA A 22 -8.47 6.53 10.21
N ASN A 23 -7.51 5.69 10.57
CA ASN A 23 -6.26 6.15 11.17
C ASN A 23 -5.32 6.71 10.10
N LYS A 24 -5.26 8.03 9.95
CA LYS A 24 -4.24 8.69 9.11
C LYS A 24 -2.86 8.46 9.73
N ILE A 25 -1.92 7.93 8.97
CA ILE A 25 -0.61 7.45 9.45
C ILE A 25 0.17 8.54 10.21
N LYS A 26 0.24 9.78 9.71
CA LYS A 26 0.99 10.86 10.36
C LYS A 26 0.37 11.33 11.70
N PRO A 27 -0.95 11.59 11.80
CA PRO A 27 -1.61 11.84 13.09
C PRO A 27 -1.46 10.69 14.08
N LEU A 28 -1.60 9.44 13.60
CA LEU A 28 -1.41 8.23 14.40
C LEU A 28 -0.01 8.20 15.04
N ALA A 29 1.05 8.42 14.27
CA ALA A 29 2.42 8.42 14.77
C ALA A 29 2.63 9.47 15.88
N LYS A 30 2.09 10.68 15.70
CA LYS A 30 2.15 11.74 16.72
C LYS A 30 1.41 11.33 18.00
N LYS A 31 0.21 10.76 17.87
CA LYS A 31 -0.61 10.34 19.02
C LYS A 31 0.05 9.21 19.82
N LEU A 32 0.65 8.24 19.12
CA LEU A 32 1.42 7.17 19.77
C LEU A 32 2.62 7.70 20.53
N LYS A 33 3.33 8.71 19.99
CA LYS A 33 4.41 9.39 20.68
C LYS A 33 3.94 10.14 21.94
N GLU A 34 2.79 10.84 21.85
CA GLU A 34 2.15 11.49 23.01
C GLU A 34 1.83 10.48 24.11
N PHE A 35 1.38 9.29 23.76
CA PHE A 35 1.12 8.18 24.69
C PHE A 35 2.39 7.50 25.20
N GLY A 36 3.57 7.86 24.69
CA GLY A 36 4.87 7.27 25.06
C GLY A 36 5.07 5.83 24.55
N MET A 37 4.27 5.40 23.60
CA MET A 37 4.38 4.07 22.99
C MET A 37 5.67 3.92 22.19
N LYS A 38 6.30 2.75 22.28
CA LYS A 38 7.58 2.45 21.65
C LYS A 38 7.48 1.66 20.36
N SER A 39 6.37 1.00 20.15
CA SER A 39 6.09 0.13 18.99
C SER A 39 4.61 0.14 18.63
N VAL A 40 4.33 -0.16 17.38
CA VAL A 40 2.97 -0.30 16.85
C VAL A 40 3.00 -1.15 15.59
N ALA A 41 1.97 -1.98 15.39
CA ALA A 41 1.77 -2.71 14.13
C ALA A 41 0.74 -2.02 13.23
N MET A 42 0.88 -2.24 11.93
CA MET A 42 -0.20 -2.10 10.96
C MET A 42 -0.72 -3.48 10.57
N THR A 43 -2.02 -3.63 10.47
CA THR A 43 -2.68 -4.87 10.04
C THR A 43 -3.87 -4.56 9.14
N ASP A 44 -3.61 -3.84 8.04
CA ASP A 44 -4.65 -3.46 7.09
C ASP A 44 -5.32 -4.68 6.45
N HIS A 45 -6.60 -4.57 6.11
CA HIS A 45 -7.41 -5.64 5.52
C HIS A 45 -6.85 -6.13 4.20
N GLY A 46 -6.27 -7.33 4.19
CA GLY A 46 -5.84 -8.07 3.02
C GLY A 46 -4.74 -7.41 2.18
N ASN A 47 -4.09 -6.36 2.68
CA ASN A 47 -3.09 -5.63 1.92
C ASN A 47 -1.97 -5.05 2.80
N MET A 48 -0.91 -4.59 2.13
CA MET A 48 0.24 -3.90 2.73
C MET A 48 0.53 -2.58 2.01
N PHE A 49 -0.48 -1.93 1.46
CA PHE A 49 -0.32 -0.73 0.63
C PHE A 49 0.37 0.40 1.38
N GLY A 50 0.08 0.56 2.67
CA GLY A 50 0.64 1.59 3.53
C GLY A 50 2.01 1.27 4.14
N ALA A 51 2.63 0.11 3.86
CA ALA A 51 3.80 -0.38 4.58
C ALA A 51 4.97 0.61 4.62
N ILE A 52 5.31 1.24 3.49
CA ILE A 52 6.42 2.18 3.40
C ILE A 52 6.09 3.51 4.09
N ASP A 53 4.89 4.04 3.88
CA ASP A 53 4.44 5.28 4.54
C ASP A 53 4.39 5.12 6.05
N PHE A 54 3.84 3.99 6.52
CA PHE A 54 3.78 3.64 7.93
C PHE A 54 5.18 3.48 8.54
N TYR A 55 6.05 2.71 7.87
CA TYR A 55 7.43 2.50 8.31
C TYR A 55 8.17 3.82 8.51
N ASN A 56 8.12 4.70 7.51
CA ASN A 56 8.79 6.00 7.56
C ASN A 56 8.20 6.92 8.64
N ALA A 57 6.87 7.02 8.73
CA ALA A 57 6.22 7.89 9.70
C ALA A 57 6.54 7.47 11.14
N MET A 58 6.49 6.18 11.46
CA MET A 58 6.80 5.67 12.79
C MET A 58 8.28 5.87 13.14
N LYS A 59 9.20 5.56 12.22
CA LYS A 59 10.63 5.79 12.41
C LYS A 59 10.96 7.26 12.67
N ASN A 60 10.34 8.19 11.95
CA ASN A 60 10.53 9.62 12.12
C ASN A 60 10.11 10.11 13.53
N GLU A 61 9.14 9.45 14.15
CA GLU A 61 8.70 9.75 15.52
C GLU A 61 9.44 8.91 16.60
N GLY A 62 10.41 8.08 16.21
CA GLY A 62 11.18 7.21 17.10
C GLY A 62 10.39 6.00 17.60
N ILE A 63 9.35 5.59 16.88
CA ILE A 63 8.50 4.44 17.18
C ILE A 63 8.91 3.27 16.30
N LYS A 64 8.99 2.06 16.85
CA LYS A 64 9.29 0.83 16.13
C LYS A 64 8.08 0.41 15.30
N PRO A 65 8.14 0.43 13.95
CA PRO A 65 7.08 -0.08 13.10
C PRO A 65 7.13 -1.60 13.03
N ILE A 66 5.98 -2.24 13.17
CA ILE A 66 5.78 -3.66 12.89
C ILE A 66 4.90 -3.75 11.66
N ILE A 67 5.44 -4.31 10.59
CA ILE A 67 4.71 -4.48 9.33
C ILE A 67 3.95 -5.79 9.37
N GLY A 68 2.65 -5.70 9.24
CA GLY A 68 1.73 -6.82 9.24
C GLY A 68 0.57 -6.63 8.26
N MET A 69 -0.33 -7.58 8.25
CA MET A 69 -1.54 -7.62 7.44
C MET A 69 -2.60 -8.45 8.15
N GLU A 70 -3.84 -7.99 8.17
CA GLU A 70 -4.97 -8.86 8.50
C GLU A 70 -5.40 -9.60 7.23
N ALA A 71 -4.92 -10.84 7.11
CA ALA A 71 -5.20 -11.69 5.96
C ALA A 71 -6.62 -12.27 6.02
N TYR A 72 -7.20 -12.52 4.85
CA TYR A 72 -8.44 -13.28 4.70
C TYR A 72 -8.13 -14.73 4.38
N ILE A 73 -8.55 -15.65 5.26
CA ILE A 73 -8.31 -17.09 5.13
C ILE A 73 -9.59 -17.78 4.69
N HIS A 74 -9.51 -18.69 3.72
CA HIS A 74 -10.58 -19.62 3.39
C HIS A 74 -10.10 -21.08 3.49
N ASN A 75 -11.06 -21.99 3.74
CA ASN A 75 -10.75 -23.39 4.04
C ASN A 75 -10.74 -24.32 2.80
N SER A 76 -10.90 -23.79 1.58
CA SER A 76 -10.75 -24.58 0.37
C SER A 76 -9.27 -24.88 0.09
N GLN A 77 -8.98 -26.10 -0.37
CA GLN A 77 -7.65 -26.44 -0.87
C GLN A 77 -7.31 -25.71 -2.18
N ASP A 78 -8.32 -25.44 -3.02
CA ASP A 78 -8.14 -24.64 -4.21
C ASP A 78 -8.16 -23.13 -3.85
N LEU A 79 -7.02 -22.47 -4.01
CA LEU A 79 -6.90 -21.03 -3.76
C LEU A 79 -7.86 -20.19 -4.61
N ALA A 80 -8.16 -20.66 -5.83
CA ALA A 80 -9.04 -19.98 -6.78
C ALA A 80 -10.54 -20.28 -6.59
N ASP A 81 -10.93 -21.02 -5.55
CA ASP A 81 -12.32 -21.41 -5.27
C ASP A 81 -13.25 -20.18 -5.21
N LYS A 82 -14.26 -20.15 -6.09
CA LYS A 82 -15.28 -19.12 -6.16
C LYS A 82 -16.67 -19.62 -5.73
N THR A 83 -16.77 -20.82 -5.20
CA THR A 83 -18.03 -21.41 -4.74
C THR A 83 -18.41 -20.99 -3.34
N ASN A 84 -17.39 -20.69 -2.50
CA ASN A 84 -17.55 -20.31 -1.11
C ASN A 84 -17.06 -18.86 -0.87
N ARG A 85 -17.90 -18.04 -0.21
CA ARG A 85 -17.57 -16.65 0.21
C ARG A 85 -17.00 -16.58 1.62
N GLN A 86 -16.86 -17.71 2.30
CA GLN A 86 -16.31 -17.76 3.65
C GLN A 86 -14.89 -17.20 3.66
N ARG A 87 -14.61 -16.35 4.62
CA ARG A 87 -13.31 -15.80 4.91
C ARG A 87 -13.17 -15.58 6.41
N PHE A 88 -12.08 -15.99 6.95
CA PHE A 88 -11.70 -15.71 8.32
C PHE A 88 -10.59 -14.68 8.35
N HIS A 89 -10.52 -13.91 9.40
CA HIS A 89 -9.45 -12.96 9.63
C HIS A 89 -8.27 -13.63 10.35
N LEU A 90 -7.06 -13.22 10.01
CA LEU A 90 -5.84 -13.69 10.64
C LEU A 90 -4.77 -12.61 10.57
N CYS A 91 -4.25 -12.15 11.71
CA CYS A 91 -3.20 -11.14 11.72
C CYS A 91 -1.82 -11.80 11.58
N LEU A 92 -1.03 -11.30 10.63
CA LEU A 92 0.31 -11.76 10.33
C LEU A 92 1.30 -10.60 10.49
N TYR A 93 2.47 -10.84 11.11
CA TYR A 93 3.48 -9.82 11.37
C TYR A 93 4.85 -10.31 10.89
N ALA A 94 5.59 -9.45 10.18
CA ALA A 94 6.95 -9.76 9.75
C ALA A 94 7.96 -9.61 10.89
N LYS A 95 8.68 -10.68 11.21
CA LYS A 95 9.80 -10.64 12.15
C LYS A 95 11.03 -9.98 11.54
N ASP A 96 11.28 -10.25 10.28
CA ASP A 96 12.49 -9.92 9.56
C ASP A 96 12.24 -9.75 8.05
N GLU A 97 13.32 -9.66 7.26
CA GLU A 97 13.23 -9.53 5.79
C GLU A 97 12.58 -10.75 5.13
N VAL A 98 12.77 -11.97 5.68
CA VAL A 98 12.15 -13.20 5.14
C VAL A 98 10.64 -13.13 5.35
N GLY A 99 10.20 -12.80 6.56
CA GLY A 99 8.78 -12.62 6.87
C GLY A 99 8.14 -11.52 6.04
N TYR A 100 8.84 -10.40 5.82
CA TYR A 100 8.33 -9.32 4.97
C TYR A 100 8.13 -9.76 3.52
N LYS A 101 9.09 -10.51 2.95
CA LYS A 101 8.95 -11.09 1.60
C LYS A 101 7.79 -12.09 1.52
N ASN A 102 7.61 -12.92 2.55
CA ASN A 102 6.49 -13.84 2.62
C ASN A 102 5.15 -13.10 2.71
N LEU A 103 5.04 -12.01 3.50
CA LEU A 103 3.83 -11.17 3.52
C LEU A 103 3.52 -10.57 2.15
N MET A 104 4.53 -10.02 1.45
CA MET A 104 4.36 -9.49 0.09
C MET A 104 3.87 -10.58 -0.87
N TYR A 105 4.44 -11.78 -0.78
CA TYR A 105 4.03 -12.91 -1.62
C TYR A 105 2.60 -13.36 -1.32
N LEU A 106 2.25 -13.54 -0.04
CA LEU A 106 0.90 -13.93 0.40
C LEU A 106 -0.14 -12.90 -0.06
N SER A 107 0.12 -11.60 0.15
CA SER A 107 -0.76 -10.53 -0.33
C SER A 107 -0.90 -10.55 -1.85
N SER A 108 0.19 -10.71 -2.60
CA SER A 108 0.16 -10.79 -4.06
C SER A 108 -0.65 -12.00 -4.55
N GLN A 109 -0.45 -13.19 -3.97
CA GLN A 109 -1.21 -14.39 -4.33
C GLN A 109 -2.70 -14.26 -4.00
N ALA A 110 -3.02 -13.59 -2.89
CA ALA A 110 -4.40 -13.31 -2.52
C ALA A 110 -5.14 -12.49 -3.59
N TYR A 111 -4.48 -11.48 -4.17
CA TYR A 111 -5.06 -10.67 -5.25
C TYR A 111 -5.04 -11.36 -6.61
N ILE A 112 -3.96 -12.05 -6.96
CA ILE A 112 -3.76 -12.62 -8.31
C ILE A 112 -4.58 -13.90 -8.48
N ASN A 113 -4.53 -14.80 -7.49
CA ASN A 113 -5.09 -16.15 -7.60
C ASN A 113 -6.25 -16.41 -6.65
N GLY A 114 -6.28 -15.78 -5.47
CA GLY A 114 -7.28 -16.03 -4.42
C GLY A 114 -8.45 -15.05 -4.39
N PHE A 115 -8.52 -14.09 -5.30
CA PHE A 115 -9.52 -13.01 -5.25
C PHE A 115 -10.92 -13.51 -5.60
N TYR A 116 -11.81 -13.45 -4.61
CA TYR A 116 -13.25 -13.62 -4.79
C TYR A 116 -14.00 -12.74 -3.78
N TYR A 117 -14.45 -11.59 -4.20
CA TYR A 117 -14.92 -10.44 -3.39
C TYR A 117 -13.85 -9.84 -2.47
N TYR A 118 -12.93 -10.65 -1.95
CA TYR A 118 -11.82 -10.27 -1.08
C TYR A 118 -10.54 -11.00 -1.52
N PRO A 119 -9.35 -10.43 -1.27
CA PRO A 119 -8.08 -11.10 -1.53
C PRO A 119 -7.85 -12.17 -0.45
N ARG A 120 -8.03 -13.45 -0.80
CA ARG A 120 -7.99 -14.57 0.14
C ARG A 120 -6.76 -15.43 -0.08
N ILE A 121 -6.26 -16.00 1.01
CA ILE A 121 -5.27 -17.08 1.01
C ILE A 121 -5.86 -18.33 1.67
N ASN A 122 -5.25 -19.48 1.46
CA ASN A 122 -5.61 -20.72 2.16
C ASN A 122 -4.50 -21.20 3.11
N LYS A 123 -4.81 -22.17 3.97
CA LYS A 123 -3.85 -22.69 4.96
C LYS A 123 -2.63 -23.35 4.33
N GLU A 124 -2.76 -23.95 3.14
CA GLU A 124 -1.63 -24.57 2.43
C GLU A 124 -0.63 -23.51 1.97
N LEU A 125 -1.10 -22.44 1.33
CA LEU A 125 -0.25 -21.32 0.92
C LEU A 125 0.42 -20.67 2.14
N LEU A 126 -0.34 -20.49 3.22
CA LEU A 126 0.15 -19.93 4.47
C LEU A 126 1.26 -20.82 5.09
N LYS A 127 1.07 -22.13 5.17
CA LYS A 127 2.05 -23.09 5.69
C LYS A 127 3.38 -23.03 4.92
N ASN A 128 3.31 -22.91 3.59
CA ASN A 128 4.49 -22.84 2.73
C ASN A 128 5.25 -21.50 2.83
N HIS A 129 4.61 -20.45 3.38
CA HIS A 129 5.14 -19.09 3.47
C HIS A 129 5.05 -18.51 4.89
N SER A 130 5.07 -19.35 5.93
CA SER A 130 4.98 -18.94 7.33
C SER A 130 6.32 -18.52 7.95
N GLN A 131 7.44 -18.87 7.33
CA GLN A 131 8.78 -18.55 7.85
C GLN A 131 8.96 -17.03 8.03
N GLY A 132 9.50 -16.64 9.17
CA GLY A 132 9.74 -15.23 9.51
C GLY A 132 8.48 -14.46 9.88
N LEU A 133 7.35 -15.15 10.11
CA LEU A 133 6.08 -14.54 10.53
C LEU A 133 5.74 -14.87 11.97
N VAL A 134 5.07 -13.93 12.64
CA VAL A 134 4.26 -14.15 13.84
C VAL A 134 2.80 -14.07 13.42
N CYS A 135 1.92 -14.79 14.10
CA CYS A 135 0.50 -14.88 13.79
C CYS A 135 -0.36 -14.70 15.04
N SER A 136 -1.46 -13.95 14.93
CA SER A 136 -2.52 -13.93 15.95
C SER A 136 -3.89 -14.23 15.35
N ALA A 137 -4.79 -14.77 16.20
CA ALA A 137 -6.07 -15.35 15.78
C ALA A 137 -7.12 -14.33 15.32
N ALA A 138 -6.79 -13.03 15.32
CA ALA A 138 -7.64 -11.90 14.94
C ALA A 138 -8.93 -11.73 15.81
N CYS A 139 -9.89 -10.94 15.29
CA CYS A 139 -11.12 -10.54 15.96
C CYS A 139 -12.18 -11.68 16.00
N LEU A 140 -13.44 -11.35 16.31
CA LEU A 140 -14.56 -12.31 16.26
C LEU A 140 -14.79 -12.96 14.88
N GLN A 141 -14.19 -12.41 13.83
CA GLN A 141 -14.18 -13.00 12.48
C GLN A 141 -12.97 -13.94 12.24
N GLY A 142 -12.01 -14.04 13.17
CA GLY A 142 -10.96 -15.06 13.15
C GLY A 142 -11.55 -16.46 13.30
N GLU A 143 -10.94 -17.45 12.65
CA GLU A 143 -11.51 -18.81 12.55
C GLU A 143 -11.74 -19.45 13.91
N VAL A 144 -10.80 -19.28 14.86
CA VAL A 144 -10.93 -19.79 16.24
C VAL A 144 -12.13 -19.12 16.93
N ASN A 145 -12.17 -17.80 16.97
CA ASN A 145 -13.21 -17.03 17.64
C ASN A 145 -14.58 -17.21 16.99
N TRP A 146 -14.61 -17.34 15.67
CA TRP A 146 -15.83 -17.61 14.92
C TRP A 146 -16.45 -18.97 15.28
N HIS A 147 -15.65 -20.03 15.45
CA HIS A 147 -16.14 -21.33 15.89
C HIS A 147 -16.63 -21.28 17.35
N LEU A 148 -15.94 -20.54 18.22
CA LEU A 148 -16.35 -20.37 19.63
C LEU A 148 -17.67 -19.62 19.75
N ASN A 149 -17.93 -18.64 18.90
CA ASN A 149 -19.10 -17.76 19.00
C ASN A 149 -20.40 -18.44 18.54
N THR A 150 -20.84 -19.44 19.31
CA THR A 150 -22.08 -20.19 19.08
C THR A 150 -23.34 -19.46 19.59
N GLN A 151 -23.20 -18.33 20.28
CA GLN A 151 -24.32 -17.45 20.60
C GLN A 151 -24.77 -16.64 19.39
N ASN A 152 -23.92 -16.45 18.42
CA ASN A 152 -24.24 -15.78 17.17
C ASN A 152 -24.93 -16.75 16.21
N GLU A 153 -26.25 -16.59 16.06
CA GLU A 153 -27.09 -17.45 15.18
C GLU A 153 -26.55 -17.52 13.73
N ARG A 154 -25.98 -16.42 13.24
CA ARG A 154 -25.40 -16.36 11.90
C ARG A 154 -24.18 -17.29 11.78
N ASN A 155 -23.32 -17.32 12.80
CA ASN A 155 -22.16 -18.20 12.81
C ASN A 155 -22.59 -19.67 12.83
N VAL A 156 -23.53 -20.02 13.71
CA VAL A 156 -24.09 -21.37 13.81
C VAL A 156 -24.72 -21.81 12.48
N LYS A 157 -25.56 -20.93 11.87
CA LYS A 157 -26.17 -21.19 10.56
C LYS A 157 -25.14 -21.38 9.44
N ASN A 158 -23.99 -20.72 9.53
CA ASN A 158 -22.90 -20.80 8.57
C ASN A 158 -21.83 -21.87 8.93
N GLY A 159 -22.07 -22.69 9.95
CA GLY A 159 -21.28 -23.88 10.26
C GLY A 159 -20.28 -23.74 11.41
N ALA A 160 -20.45 -22.78 12.33
CA ALA A 160 -19.68 -22.75 13.57
C ALA A 160 -20.01 -24.01 14.41
N LYS A 161 -18.96 -24.65 14.97
CA LYS A 161 -19.09 -25.96 15.63
C LYS A 161 -18.72 -25.96 17.11
N GLY A 162 -18.38 -24.80 17.67
CA GLY A 162 -18.09 -24.63 19.09
C GLY A 162 -16.64 -25.00 19.47
N TYR A 163 -16.49 -25.27 20.76
CA TYR A 163 -15.20 -25.34 21.44
C TYR A 163 -14.20 -26.34 20.84
N GLU A 164 -14.62 -27.58 20.60
CA GLU A 164 -13.69 -28.64 20.13
C GLU A 164 -13.13 -28.34 18.74
N GLU A 165 -13.96 -27.80 17.84
CA GLU A 165 -13.47 -27.39 16.51
C GLU A 165 -12.57 -26.17 16.62
N ALA A 166 -12.91 -25.18 17.45
CA ALA A 166 -12.06 -24.01 17.68
C ALA A 166 -10.68 -24.41 18.23
N LYS A 167 -10.65 -25.32 19.19
CA LYS A 167 -9.40 -25.87 19.76
C LYS A 167 -8.58 -26.60 18.70
N LYS A 168 -9.23 -27.41 17.86
CA LYS A 168 -8.58 -28.09 16.74
C LYS A 168 -7.94 -27.07 15.76
N VAL A 169 -8.68 -26.04 15.37
CA VAL A 169 -8.19 -24.97 14.50
C VAL A 169 -7.01 -24.23 15.14
N ALA A 170 -7.07 -23.94 16.45
CA ALA A 170 -5.95 -23.33 17.16
C ALA A 170 -4.68 -24.20 17.13
N LEU A 171 -4.85 -25.51 17.26
CA LEU A 171 -3.73 -26.47 17.16
C LEU A 171 -3.18 -26.56 15.72
N GLU A 172 -4.03 -26.46 14.69
CA GLU A 172 -3.58 -26.38 13.28
C GLU A 172 -2.69 -25.15 13.05
N TYR A 173 -3.08 -23.97 13.55
CA TYR A 173 -2.23 -22.77 13.46
C TYR A 173 -0.97 -22.90 14.31
N LYS A 174 -1.03 -23.53 15.48
CA LYS A 174 0.15 -23.84 16.30
C LYS A 174 1.12 -24.77 15.56
N GLU A 175 0.61 -25.74 14.79
CA GLU A 175 1.47 -26.61 13.95
C GLU A 175 2.21 -25.79 12.87
N ILE A 176 1.58 -24.74 12.30
CA ILE A 176 2.18 -23.90 11.26
C ILE A 176 3.22 -22.93 11.84
N PHE A 177 2.93 -22.30 12.97
CA PHE A 177 3.72 -21.19 13.51
C PHE A 177 4.50 -21.51 14.78
N GLY A 178 4.24 -22.67 15.42
CA GLY A 178 4.85 -23.03 16.70
C GLY A 178 4.54 -22.03 17.81
N ASP A 179 5.58 -21.51 18.46
CA ASP A 179 5.49 -20.52 19.53
C ASP A 179 5.29 -19.07 19.02
N ASP A 180 5.17 -18.91 17.72
CA ASP A 180 4.85 -17.63 17.07
C ASP A 180 3.34 -17.50 16.75
N PHE A 181 2.51 -18.44 17.21
CA PHE A 181 1.05 -18.34 17.17
C PHE A 181 0.47 -17.89 18.51
N TYR A 182 -0.44 -16.91 18.48
CA TYR A 182 -1.11 -16.35 19.65
C TYR A 182 -2.63 -16.38 19.47
N LEU A 183 -3.35 -16.75 20.52
CA LEU A 183 -4.79 -16.51 20.60
C LEU A 183 -5.02 -15.04 20.90
N GLU A 184 -6.07 -14.45 20.35
CA GLU A 184 -6.32 -13.01 20.44
C GLU A 184 -7.63 -12.73 21.16
N ILE A 185 -7.59 -11.82 22.14
CA ILE A 185 -8.77 -11.36 22.89
C ILE A 185 -8.95 -9.86 22.72
N MET A 186 -10.23 -9.44 22.66
CA MET A 186 -10.63 -8.04 22.50
C MET A 186 -11.75 -7.70 23.46
N ARG A 187 -11.68 -6.52 24.09
CA ARG A 187 -12.66 -6.07 25.08
C ARG A 187 -13.23 -4.69 24.73
N HIS A 188 -14.26 -4.67 23.92
CA HIS A 188 -14.99 -3.45 23.53
C HIS A 188 -16.35 -3.33 24.23
N GLY A 189 -16.68 -4.24 25.16
CA GLY A 189 -18.01 -4.31 25.79
C GLY A 189 -19.07 -4.99 24.92
N ILE A 190 -18.66 -5.75 23.91
CA ILE A 190 -19.54 -6.54 23.05
C ILE A 190 -19.82 -7.89 23.73
N GLY A 191 -21.09 -8.28 23.85
CA GLY A 191 -21.48 -9.52 24.54
C GLY A 191 -20.83 -10.78 23.93
N ASP A 192 -20.74 -10.85 22.60
CA ASP A 192 -20.10 -11.96 21.89
C ASP A 192 -18.61 -12.10 22.28
N GLN A 193 -17.89 -11.00 22.52
CA GLN A 193 -16.49 -11.04 22.97
C GLN A 193 -16.36 -11.65 24.36
N HIS A 194 -17.20 -11.22 25.31
CA HIS A 194 -17.21 -11.79 26.67
C HIS A 194 -17.49 -13.29 26.66
N PHE A 195 -18.39 -13.74 25.79
CA PHE A 195 -18.71 -15.16 25.65
C PHE A 195 -17.53 -16.00 25.14
N VAL A 196 -16.71 -15.46 24.22
CA VAL A 196 -15.57 -16.19 23.66
C VAL A 196 -14.32 -16.08 24.54
N ASP A 197 -14.13 -14.99 25.31
CA ASP A 197 -12.92 -14.75 26.12
C ASP A 197 -12.61 -15.92 27.06
N ASP A 198 -13.60 -16.38 27.88
CA ASP A 198 -13.40 -17.49 28.82
C ASP A 198 -12.99 -18.78 28.11
N GLN A 199 -13.54 -19.01 26.92
CA GLN A 199 -13.25 -20.20 26.12
C GLN A 199 -11.84 -20.11 25.48
N ILE A 200 -11.43 -18.92 25.04
CA ILE A 200 -10.07 -18.67 24.56
C ILE A 200 -9.05 -18.94 25.66
N LEU A 201 -9.28 -18.43 26.87
CA LEU A 201 -8.42 -18.65 28.03
C LEU A 201 -8.32 -20.13 28.37
N ARG A 202 -9.44 -20.87 28.29
CA ARG A 202 -9.45 -22.31 28.49
C ARG A 202 -8.62 -23.03 27.39
N ILE A 203 -8.77 -22.67 26.10
CA ILE A 203 -7.93 -23.23 25.02
C ILE A 203 -6.46 -22.95 25.32
N SER A 204 -6.12 -21.72 25.73
CA SER A 204 -4.76 -21.36 26.10
C SER A 204 -4.18 -22.26 27.20
N GLN A 205 -4.93 -22.49 28.27
CA GLN A 205 -4.52 -23.36 29.36
C GLN A 205 -4.33 -24.82 28.93
N GLU A 206 -5.24 -25.33 28.10
CA GLU A 206 -5.19 -26.74 27.64
C GLU A 206 -4.11 -26.98 26.57
N THR A 207 -3.71 -25.99 25.78
CA THR A 207 -2.81 -26.11 24.62
C THR A 207 -1.45 -25.47 24.82
N GLY A 208 -1.29 -24.62 25.83
CA GLY A 208 -0.10 -23.81 26.05
C GLY A 208 0.11 -22.72 24.99
N ILE A 209 -0.91 -22.38 24.18
CA ILE A 209 -0.86 -21.26 23.25
C ILE A 209 -1.06 -19.97 24.04
N LYS A 210 -0.16 -19.01 23.90
CA LYS A 210 -0.26 -17.71 24.60
C LYS A 210 -1.41 -16.87 24.08
N VAL A 211 -1.97 -16.02 24.96
CA VAL A 211 -3.01 -15.06 24.63
C VAL A 211 -2.39 -13.68 24.48
N VAL A 212 -2.88 -12.90 23.54
CA VAL A 212 -2.49 -11.51 23.30
C VAL A 212 -3.72 -10.59 23.33
N ALA A 213 -3.61 -9.46 24.03
CA ALA A 213 -4.63 -8.42 24.07
C ALA A 213 -4.49 -7.46 22.90
N THR A 214 -5.58 -7.22 22.16
CA THR A 214 -5.60 -6.24 21.07
C THR A 214 -6.83 -5.33 21.16
N ASN A 215 -6.91 -4.34 20.25
CA ASN A 215 -8.00 -3.38 20.26
C ASN A 215 -8.66 -3.16 18.90
N ASP A 216 -8.20 -3.82 17.85
CA ASP A 216 -8.78 -3.71 16.49
C ASP A 216 -9.08 -2.24 16.12
N THR A 217 -8.02 -1.40 16.19
CA THR A 217 -8.16 0.06 16.18
C THR A 217 -8.44 0.57 14.77
N HIS A 218 -9.61 1.19 14.57
CA HIS A 218 -10.06 1.69 13.26
C HIS A 218 -10.01 3.21 13.12
N TYR A 219 -10.05 3.96 14.21
CA TYR A 219 -10.01 5.42 14.21
C TYR A 219 -9.22 5.97 15.40
N LEU A 220 -8.86 7.26 15.34
CA LEU A 220 -7.86 7.83 16.25
C LEU A 220 -8.42 8.17 17.63
N GLU A 221 -9.56 8.87 17.70
CA GLU A 221 -10.16 9.34 18.96
C GLU A 221 -11.62 8.85 19.09
N GLN A 222 -12.09 8.63 20.32
CA GLN A 222 -13.43 8.13 20.57
C GLN A 222 -14.53 9.00 19.94
N LYS A 223 -14.35 10.31 19.90
CA LYS A 223 -15.27 11.24 19.24
C LYS A 223 -15.41 11.06 17.74
N ASP A 224 -14.43 10.39 17.09
CA ASP A 224 -14.44 10.16 15.64
C ASP A 224 -15.35 8.98 15.23
N ALA A 225 -15.97 8.30 16.20
CA ALA A 225 -16.78 7.11 15.98
C ALA A 225 -17.95 7.35 15.00
N ASP A 226 -18.70 8.44 15.18
CA ASP A 226 -19.82 8.76 14.29
C ASP A 226 -19.37 9.13 12.87
N ALA A 227 -18.24 9.82 12.74
CA ALA A 227 -17.63 10.09 11.43
C ALA A 227 -17.15 8.80 10.76
N HIS A 228 -16.58 7.88 11.54
CA HIS A 228 -16.20 6.55 11.06
C HIS A 228 -17.41 5.74 10.58
N GLU A 229 -18.53 5.77 11.31
CA GLU A 229 -19.78 5.17 10.86
C GLU A 229 -20.28 5.77 9.54
N ALA A 230 -20.16 7.10 9.35
CA ALA A 230 -20.47 7.74 8.08
C ALA A 230 -19.51 7.30 6.95
N PHE A 231 -18.23 7.07 7.27
CA PHE A 231 -17.24 6.55 6.32
C PHE A 231 -17.61 5.15 5.83
N MET A 232 -18.01 4.25 6.74
CA MET A 232 -18.52 2.93 6.36
C MET A 232 -19.81 3.04 5.49
N CYS A 233 -20.67 4.02 5.75
CA CYS A 233 -21.84 4.26 4.91
C CYS A 233 -21.46 4.69 3.49
N ILE A 234 -20.41 5.49 3.33
CA ILE A 234 -19.88 5.85 2.01
C ILE A 234 -19.44 4.58 1.26
N ALA A 235 -18.73 3.67 1.94
CA ALA A 235 -18.28 2.38 1.39
C ALA A 235 -19.43 1.50 0.92
N MET A 236 -20.46 1.37 1.76
CA MET A 236 -21.61 0.50 1.50
C MET A 236 -22.66 1.14 0.58
N ASN A 237 -22.49 2.42 0.23
CA ASN A 237 -23.51 3.23 -0.46
C ASN A 237 -24.87 3.20 0.23
N LYS A 238 -24.86 3.36 1.57
CA LYS A 238 -26.03 3.34 2.45
C LYS A 238 -26.24 4.69 3.11
N LEU A 239 -27.46 4.97 3.56
CA LEU A 239 -27.73 6.10 4.44
C LEU A 239 -27.31 5.80 5.87
N TYR A 240 -26.93 6.84 6.62
CA TYR A 240 -26.52 6.72 8.02
C TYR A 240 -27.63 6.15 8.90
N ASP A 241 -28.90 6.49 8.65
CA ASP A 241 -30.06 6.04 9.39
C ASP A 241 -30.70 4.75 8.83
N ASP A 242 -30.12 4.13 7.77
CA ASP A 242 -30.61 2.83 7.25
C ASP A 242 -30.49 1.75 8.35
N PRO A 243 -31.59 1.15 8.83
CA PRO A 243 -31.56 0.14 9.88
C PRO A 243 -30.85 -1.15 9.47
N ASN A 244 -30.72 -1.40 8.16
CA ASN A 244 -30.14 -2.62 7.61
C ASN A 244 -28.67 -2.46 7.20
N ARG A 245 -28.01 -1.35 7.55
CA ARG A 245 -26.59 -1.19 7.31
C ARG A 245 -25.75 -1.91 8.35
N LEU A 246 -24.54 -2.29 7.98
CA LEU A 246 -23.53 -2.69 8.95
C LEU A 246 -23.18 -1.48 9.84
N ARG A 247 -23.13 -1.68 11.14
CA ARG A 247 -22.70 -0.69 12.12
C ARG A 247 -22.01 -1.37 13.29
N HIS A 248 -21.08 -0.68 13.91
CA HIS A 248 -20.56 -1.11 15.19
C HIS A 248 -21.61 -0.89 16.30
N SER A 249 -21.73 -1.86 17.20
CA SER A 249 -22.63 -1.74 18.35
C SER A 249 -22.08 -0.84 19.46
N VAL A 250 -20.78 -0.49 19.37
CA VAL A 250 -20.04 0.27 20.39
C VAL A 250 -19.05 1.22 19.73
N HIS A 251 -18.68 2.30 20.42
CA HIS A 251 -17.72 3.32 19.96
C HIS A 251 -16.33 3.13 20.61
N GLU A 252 -15.83 1.88 20.58
CA GLU A 252 -14.62 1.48 21.33
C GLU A 252 -13.42 1.10 20.44
N PHE A 253 -13.51 1.26 19.11
CA PHE A 253 -12.46 0.93 18.18
C PHE A 253 -11.44 2.07 17.95
N TYR A 254 -11.35 3.01 18.91
CA TYR A 254 -10.37 4.10 18.85
C TYR A 254 -9.02 3.70 19.44
N LEU A 255 -7.98 4.50 19.14
CA LEU A 255 -6.65 4.30 19.68
C LEU A 255 -6.61 4.54 21.19
N LYS A 256 -6.62 3.48 21.98
CA LYS A 256 -6.57 3.54 23.44
C LYS A 256 -5.15 3.77 23.94
N SER A 257 -5.01 4.58 25.00
CA SER A 257 -3.73 4.73 25.71
C SER A 257 -3.33 3.46 26.45
N PRO A 258 -2.05 3.27 26.79
CA PRO A 258 -1.59 2.14 27.61
C PRO A 258 -2.37 2.00 28.92
N GLN A 259 -2.74 3.12 29.56
CA GLN A 259 -3.50 3.15 30.80
C GLN A 259 -4.91 2.59 30.62
N GLN A 260 -5.57 2.94 29.52
CA GLN A 260 -6.92 2.42 29.21
C GLN A 260 -6.87 0.92 28.93
N ILE A 261 -5.89 0.46 28.15
CA ILE A 261 -5.68 -0.97 27.88
C ILE A 261 -5.37 -1.73 29.17
N TYR A 262 -4.43 -1.23 29.99
CA TYR A 262 -4.07 -1.88 31.24
C TYR A 262 -5.27 -2.04 32.18
N LYS A 263 -6.17 -1.04 32.22
CA LYS A 263 -7.42 -1.13 32.99
C LYS A 263 -8.37 -2.20 32.47
N LEU A 264 -8.45 -2.38 31.15
CA LEU A 264 -9.34 -3.36 30.51
C LEU A 264 -8.88 -4.81 30.72
N TYR A 265 -7.58 -5.02 30.86
CA TYR A 265 -6.95 -6.36 30.95
C TYR A 265 -6.21 -6.56 32.29
N ALA A 266 -6.60 -5.84 33.36
CA ALA A 266 -5.95 -5.92 34.66
C ALA A 266 -6.01 -7.32 35.29
N ASP A 267 -6.98 -8.12 34.90
CA ASP A 267 -7.17 -9.52 35.29
C ASP A 267 -6.32 -10.52 34.50
N ILE A 268 -5.73 -10.10 33.37
CA ILE A 268 -4.91 -10.93 32.48
C ILE A 268 -3.69 -10.14 32.01
N PRO A 269 -2.78 -9.74 32.91
CA PRO A 269 -1.63 -8.90 32.56
C PRO A 269 -0.68 -9.58 31.54
N GLU A 270 -0.59 -10.91 31.55
CA GLU A 270 0.19 -11.68 30.59
C GLU A 270 -0.25 -11.48 29.13
N ALA A 271 -1.51 -11.15 28.88
CA ALA A 271 -1.98 -10.83 27.52
C ALA A 271 -1.47 -9.46 27.04
N ILE A 272 -1.21 -8.52 27.96
CA ILE A 272 -0.54 -7.24 27.66
C ILE A 272 0.94 -7.47 27.43
N GLU A 273 1.61 -8.26 28.27
CA GLU A 273 3.04 -8.58 28.14
C GLU A 273 3.33 -9.29 26.81
N ALA A 274 2.44 -10.15 26.33
CA ALA A 274 2.53 -10.81 25.05
C ALA A 274 2.62 -9.79 23.87
N THR A 275 2.02 -8.59 23.99
CA THR A 275 2.15 -7.58 22.94
C THR A 275 3.58 -7.08 22.78
N GLN A 276 4.29 -6.95 23.91
CA GLN A 276 5.70 -6.56 23.89
C GLN A 276 6.58 -7.72 23.41
N GLU A 277 6.27 -8.95 23.81
CA GLU A 277 6.98 -10.14 23.31
C GLU A 277 6.93 -10.22 21.78
N ILE A 278 5.75 -10.02 21.18
CA ILE A 278 5.59 -9.98 19.72
C ILE A 278 6.39 -8.81 19.13
N ALA A 279 6.30 -7.64 19.74
CA ALA A 279 7.06 -6.48 19.30
C ALA A 279 8.57 -6.73 19.32
N ASP A 280 9.08 -7.44 20.32
CA ASP A 280 10.52 -7.76 20.45
C ASP A 280 10.98 -8.80 19.41
N LYS A 281 10.10 -9.72 19.00
CA LYS A 281 10.34 -10.67 17.91
C LYS A 281 10.42 -9.98 16.54
N CYS A 282 9.73 -8.86 16.33
CA CYS A 282 9.63 -8.18 15.04
C CYS A 282 10.71 -7.11 14.90
N ASN A 283 11.75 -7.37 14.11
CA ASN A 283 12.93 -6.50 13.95
C ASN A 283 13.26 -6.20 12.48
N LEU A 284 12.22 -6.00 11.67
CA LEU A 284 12.36 -5.69 10.26
C LEU A 284 13.07 -4.35 10.04
N THR A 285 14.07 -4.37 9.17
CA THR A 285 14.69 -3.16 8.61
C THR A 285 14.47 -3.14 7.11
N ILE A 286 13.68 -2.17 6.63
CA ILE A 286 13.45 -1.98 5.19
C ILE A 286 14.59 -1.12 4.64
N LYS A 287 15.31 -1.65 3.65
CA LYS A 287 16.37 -0.92 2.95
C LYS A 287 15.73 0.03 1.96
N LEU A 288 15.86 1.32 2.20
CA LEU A 288 15.36 2.40 1.35
C LEU A 288 16.50 3.12 0.65
N GLY A 289 16.21 3.79 -0.49
CA GLY A 289 17.18 4.62 -1.19
C GLY A 289 18.19 3.87 -2.07
N ASN A 290 18.06 2.55 -2.22
CA ASN A 290 18.88 1.76 -3.12
C ASN A 290 18.04 1.33 -4.34
N PRO A 291 18.00 2.14 -5.41
CA PRO A 291 17.29 1.75 -6.62
C PRO A 291 17.93 0.50 -7.22
N THR A 292 17.09 -0.45 -7.64
CA THR A 292 17.53 -1.64 -8.37
C THR A 292 17.16 -1.42 -9.84
N PRO A 293 18.11 -0.97 -10.68
CA PRO A 293 17.82 -0.76 -12.09
C PRO A 293 17.54 -2.11 -12.77
N PRO A 294 16.60 -2.17 -13.73
CA PRO A 294 16.36 -3.37 -14.52
C PRO A 294 17.54 -3.62 -15.48
N ASN A 295 17.84 -4.88 -15.76
CA ASN A 295 18.76 -5.29 -16.81
C ASN A 295 18.00 -5.51 -18.13
N PHE A 296 18.63 -5.20 -19.25
CA PHE A 296 18.05 -5.44 -20.57
C PHE A 296 18.21 -6.92 -20.96
N LYS A 297 17.09 -7.63 -21.03
CA LYS A 297 17.05 -9.10 -21.14
C LYS A 297 17.76 -9.68 -22.37
N PHE A 298 17.83 -8.95 -23.47
CA PHE A 298 18.30 -9.43 -24.76
C PHE A 298 19.65 -8.84 -25.19
N THR A 299 20.41 -8.27 -24.27
CA THR A 299 21.68 -7.60 -24.56
C THR A 299 22.65 -8.52 -25.30
N ARG A 300 22.84 -9.73 -24.79
CA ARG A 300 23.77 -10.70 -25.38
C ARG A 300 23.41 -11.08 -26.83
N ASP A 301 22.11 -11.30 -27.08
CA ASP A 301 21.67 -11.71 -28.42
C ASP A 301 21.77 -10.53 -29.40
N LYS A 302 21.46 -9.32 -28.95
CA LYS A 302 21.67 -8.09 -29.74
C LYS A 302 23.13 -7.85 -30.08
N LEU A 303 24.04 -8.02 -29.12
CA LEU A 303 25.48 -7.90 -29.39
C LEU A 303 25.97 -8.94 -30.42
N LYS A 304 25.45 -10.17 -30.36
CA LYS A 304 25.74 -11.20 -31.39
C LYS A 304 25.23 -10.81 -32.77
N GLU A 305 23.99 -10.34 -32.89
CA GLU A 305 23.40 -9.86 -34.13
C GLU A 305 24.22 -8.74 -34.78
N LEU A 306 24.76 -7.87 -33.94
CA LEU A 306 25.60 -6.73 -34.38
C LEU A 306 27.06 -7.08 -34.60
N ASN A 307 27.49 -8.34 -34.35
CA ASN A 307 28.88 -8.78 -34.36
C ASN A 307 29.80 -7.95 -33.44
N ILE A 308 29.30 -7.59 -32.27
CA ILE A 308 30.04 -6.83 -31.26
C ILE A 308 30.56 -7.81 -30.20
N ASP A 309 31.78 -7.57 -29.70
CA ASP A 309 32.38 -8.35 -28.63
C ASP A 309 31.49 -8.31 -27.37
N ILE A 310 31.23 -9.50 -26.81
CA ILE A 310 30.41 -9.68 -25.65
C ILE A 310 31.29 -9.76 -24.41
N PRO A 311 31.30 -8.75 -23.51
CA PRO A 311 32.15 -8.75 -22.31
C PRO A 311 31.93 -9.95 -21.40
N GLU A 312 30.65 -10.31 -21.19
CA GLU A 312 30.25 -11.43 -20.33
C GLU A 312 29.33 -12.41 -21.06
N PRO A 313 29.86 -13.28 -21.94
CA PRO A 313 29.07 -14.14 -22.82
C PRO A 313 28.28 -15.22 -22.06
N GLN A 314 28.68 -15.56 -20.84
CA GLN A 314 28.02 -16.59 -19.99
C GLN A 314 26.93 -15.99 -19.07
N ASN A 315 26.84 -14.68 -18.98
CA ASN A 315 25.88 -13.99 -18.13
C ASN A 315 24.73 -13.44 -18.99
N GLU A 316 23.51 -13.93 -18.73
CA GLU A 316 22.30 -13.48 -19.43
C GLU A 316 21.90 -12.06 -19.03
N TYR A 317 22.19 -11.67 -17.78
CA TYR A 317 21.87 -10.38 -17.21
C TYR A 317 23.13 -9.69 -16.74
N SER A 318 23.81 -8.99 -17.65
CA SER A 318 25.10 -8.36 -17.36
C SER A 318 25.06 -6.85 -17.60
N LEU A 319 25.41 -6.10 -16.55
CA LEU A 319 25.59 -4.66 -16.64
C LEU A 319 26.68 -4.29 -17.68
N GLU A 320 27.75 -5.08 -17.78
CA GLU A 320 28.85 -4.82 -18.74
C GLU A 320 28.38 -5.03 -20.17
N ASN A 321 27.55 -6.05 -20.43
CA ASN A 321 26.93 -6.23 -21.73
C ASN A 321 25.99 -5.05 -22.06
N ASP A 322 25.17 -4.63 -21.10
CA ASP A 322 24.28 -3.48 -21.27
C ASP A 322 25.03 -2.20 -21.61
N LYS A 323 26.16 -1.91 -20.95
CA LYS A 323 26.99 -0.74 -21.21
C LYS A 323 27.50 -0.69 -22.66
N VAL A 324 27.93 -1.85 -23.19
CA VAL A 324 28.48 -1.94 -24.56
C VAL A 324 27.39 -1.71 -25.60
N LEU A 325 26.23 -2.39 -25.46
CA LEU A 325 25.11 -2.21 -26.38
C LEU A 325 24.56 -0.77 -26.32
N PHE A 326 24.38 -0.24 -25.11
CA PHE A 326 23.91 1.11 -24.91
C PHE A 326 24.79 2.16 -25.58
N ALA A 327 26.10 2.09 -25.35
CA ALA A 327 27.04 3.01 -25.98
C ALA A 327 27.05 2.89 -27.52
N HIS A 328 26.93 1.67 -28.05
CA HIS A 328 26.82 1.42 -29.48
C HIS A 328 25.57 2.09 -30.07
N GLU A 329 24.40 1.81 -29.55
CA GLU A 329 23.12 2.35 -30.02
C GLU A 329 23.06 3.88 -29.92
N CYS A 330 23.64 4.47 -28.87
CA CYS A 330 23.73 5.93 -28.73
C CYS A 330 24.57 6.54 -29.83
N ARG A 331 25.75 5.96 -30.16
CA ARG A 331 26.64 6.47 -31.20
C ARG A 331 26.05 6.31 -32.60
N VAL A 332 25.43 5.17 -32.89
CA VAL A 332 24.71 4.92 -34.14
C VAL A 332 23.56 5.91 -34.31
N GLY A 333 22.76 6.11 -33.25
CA GLY A 333 21.65 7.06 -33.28
C GLY A 333 22.09 8.51 -33.45
N LEU A 334 23.25 8.91 -32.87
CA LEU A 334 23.82 10.24 -33.07
C LEU A 334 24.19 10.50 -34.53
N ILE A 335 24.73 9.49 -35.25
CA ILE A 335 25.07 9.65 -36.66
C ILE A 335 23.86 10.11 -37.49
N ASP A 336 22.69 9.55 -37.20
CA ASP A 336 21.46 9.96 -37.88
C ASP A 336 21.06 11.42 -37.52
N ARG A 337 21.18 11.80 -36.25
CA ARG A 337 20.84 13.15 -35.77
C ARG A 337 21.80 14.21 -36.31
N LEU A 338 23.08 13.89 -36.45
CA LEU A 338 24.09 14.81 -37.00
C LEU A 338 23.84 15.21 -38.47
N LYS A 339 23.05 14.45 -39.23
CA LYS A 339 22.62 14.84 -40.58
C LYS A 339 21.82 16.15 -40.60
N LEU A 340 21.24 16.51 -39.47
CA LEU A 340 20.42 17.75 -39.27
C LEU A 340 21.24 18.88 -38.63
N VAL A 341 22.51 18.65 -38.29
CA VAL A 341 23.39 19.58 -37.55
C VAL A 341 24.50 20.10 -38.45
N PRO A 342 24.85 21.41 -38.43
CA PRO A 342 26.00 21.94 -39.15
C PRO A 342 27.30 21.23 -38.76
N GLN A 343 28.13 20.92 -39.76
CA GLN A 343 29.33 20.08 -39.57
C GLN A 343 30.32 20.66 -38.53
N ASN A 344 30.41 21.97 -38.41
CA ASN A 344 31.30 22.63 -37.45
C ASN A 344 30.86 22.44 -35.97
N LYS A 345 29.65 21.95 -35.73
CA LYS A 345 29.14 21.63 -34.40
C LYS A 345 29.20 20.16 -34.04
N HIS A 346 29.54 19.28 -34.99
CA HIS A 346 29.52 17.82 -34.78
C HIS A 346 30.40 17.37 -33.60
N GLN A 347 31.52 18.07 -33.35
CA GLN A 347 32.42 17.70 -32.24
C GLN A 347 31.75 17.99 -30.87
N GLU A 348 31.07 19.12 -30.74
CA GLU A 348 30.32 19.45 -29.52
C GLU A 348 29.29 18.36 -29.15
N TYR A 349 28.56 17.84 -30.15
CA TYR A 349 27.59 16.77 -29.95
C TYR A 349 28.27 15.45 -29.54
N LYS A 350 29.38 15.11 -30.15
CA LYS A 350 30.14 13.88 -29.82
C LYS A 350 30.67 13.94 -28.39
N ASP A 351 31.29 15.05 -28.00
CA ASP A 351 31.86 15.22 -26.67
C ASP A 351 30.79 15.17 -25.60
N ARG A 352 29.66 15.82 -25.84
CA ARG A 352 28.48 15.79 -24.94
C ARG A 352 27.90 14.38 -24.83
N LEU A 353 27.79 13.63 -25.96
CA LEU A 353 27.25 12.28 -25.95
C LEU A 353 28.10 11.34 -25.09
N GLU A 354 29.45 11.37 -25.29
CA GLU A 354 30.36 10.50 -24.53
C GLU A 354 30.30 10.83 -23.03
N THR A 355 30.20 12.10 -22.65
CA THR A 355 30.05 12.51 -21.26
C THR A 355 28.75 11.95 -20.65
N GLU A 356 27.63 12.04 -21.35
CA GLU A 356 26.34 11.51 -20.87
C GLU A 356 26.37 9.97 -20.79
N ILE A 357 26.99 9.28 -21.78
CA ILE A 357 27.15 7.81 -21.74
C ILE A 357 27.95 7.39 -20.50
N GLU A 358 29.06 8.09 -20.23
CA GLU A 358 29.90 7.80 -19.06
C GLU A 358 29.10 7.96 -17.75
N ILE A 359 28.37 9.04 -17.58
CA ILE A 359 27.55 9.29 -16.40
C ILE A 359 26.49 8.21 -16.23
N ILE A 360 25.73 7.87 -17.29
CA ILE A 360 24.69 6.85 -17.24
C ILE A 360 25.27 5.48 -16.89
N ASN A 361 26.44 5.12 -17.46
CA ASN A 361 27.13 3.86 -17.18
C ASN A 361 27.62 3.79 -15.71
N ASN A 362 28.18 4.90 -15.19
CA ASN A 362 28.65 4.97 -13.80
C ASN A 362 27.49 4.89 -12.78
N MET A 363 26.34 5.46 -13.13
CA MET A 363 25.12 5.37 -12.32
C MET A 363 24.38 4.03 -12.49
N LYS A 364 24.84 3.11 -13.34
CA LYS A 364 24.28 1.77 -13.58
C LYS A 364 22.88 1.75 -14.21
N PHE A 365 22.57 2.73 -15.07
CA PHE A 365 21.26 2.84 -15.75
C PHE A 365 21.26 2.49 -17.25
N PRO A 366 22.29 1.88 -17.88
CA PRO A 366 22.24 1.56 -19.31
C PRO A 366 21.07 0.59 -19.63
N GLY A 367 20.82 -0.42 -18.78
CA GLY A 367 19.69 -1.35 -18.97
C GLY A 367 18.34 -0.65 -18.97
N TYR A 368 18.13 0.33 -18.09
CA TYR A 368 16.91 1.14 -18.07
C TYR A 368 16.74 1.92 -19.39
N MET A 369 17.79 2.58 -19.86
CA MET A 369 17.77 3.33 -21.12
C MET A 369 17.49 2.42 -22.32
N LEU A 370 18.05 1.23 -22.34
CA LEU A 370 17.81 0.22 -23.39
C LEU A 370 16.37 -0.29 -23.40
N ILE A 371 15.75 -0.48 -22.22
CA ILE A 371 14.35 -0.88 -22.12
C ILE A 371 13.43 0.21 -22.69
N VAL A 372 13.69 1.49 -22.33
CA VAL A 372 12.91 2.62 -22.87
C VAL A 372 13.11 2.74 -24.38
N TRP A 373 14.34 2.64 -24.86
CA TRP A 373 14.65 2.63 -26.27
C TRP A 373 13.92 1.52 -27.03
N ASP A 374 13.90 0.30 -26.49
CA ASP A 374 13.28 -0.87 -27.11
C ASP A 374 11.78 -0.66 -27.38
N PHE A 375 11.00 -0.31 -26.34
CA PHE A 375 9.57 -0.14 -26.54
C PHE A 375 9.21 1.12 -27.35
N VAL A 376 10.01 2.18 -27.29
CA VAL A 376 9.83 3.36 -28.15
C VAL A 376 10.13 3.02 -29.60
N LYS A 377 11.20 2.26 -29.85
CA LYS A 377 11.55 1.77 -31.19
C LYS A 377 10.42 0.91 -31.76
N VAL A 378 9.92 -0.05 -30.99
CA VAL A 378 8.81 -0.92 -31.40
C VAL A 378 7.55 -0.10 -31.68
N ALA A 379 7.22 0.89 -30.85
CA ALA A 379 6.08 1.77 -31.10
C ALA A 379 6.22 2.49 -32.46
N LYS A 380 7.39 3.05 -32.74
CA LYS A 380 7.67 3.71 -34.02
C LYS A 380 7.63 2.73 -35.21
N ASP A 381 8.18 1.52 -35.07
CA ASP A 381 8.13 0.45 -36.09
C ASP A 381 6.69 0.00 -36.38
N MET A 382 5.83 -0.05 -35.35
CA MET A 382 4.39 -0.32 -35.46
C MET A 382 3.59 0.89 -35.95
N GLN A 383 4.22 2.01 -36.25
CA GLN A 383 3.57 3.27 -36.62
C GLN A 383 2.56 3.77 -35.56
N ILE A 384 2.88 3.55 -34.30
CA ILE A 384 2.13 4.12 -33.19
C ILE A 384 2.73 5.50 -32.88
N PRO A 385 1.93 6.58 -32.95
CA PRO A 385 2.42 7.93 -32.64
C PRO A 385 3.02 8.00 -31.23
N VAL A 386 4.24 8.52 -31.15
CA VAL A 386 4.98 8.78 -29.92
C VAL A 386 5.23 10.28 -29.80
N GLY A 387 5.00 10.85 -28.63
CA GLY A 387 5.27 12.26 -28.37
C GLY A 387 6.76 12.61 -28.46
N PRO A 388 7.11 13.88 -28.69
CA PRO A 388 8.50 14.33 -28.89
C PRO A 388 9.36 14.27 -27.61
N GLY A 389 8.75 13.89 -26.48
CA GLY A 389 9.38 13.91 -25.17
C GLY A 389 8.98 15.15 -24.35
N ARG A 390 9.03 14.98 -23.03
CA ARG A 390 8.70 16.03 -22.05
C ARG A 390 9.52 15.84 -20.77
N GLY A 391 9.39 16.78 -19.84
CA GLY A 391 10.06 16.69 -18.54
C GLY A 391 11.58 16.82 -18.65
N SER A 392 12.30 16.18 -17.73
CA SER A 392 13.77 16.28 -17.64
C SER A 392 14.51 15.52 -18.74
N ALA A 393 13.92 14.47 -19.29
CA ALA A 393 14.52 13.65 -20.35
C ALA A 393 14.82 14.43 -21.64
N ALA A 394 14.08 15.52 -21.89
CA ALA A 394 14.35 16.43 -23.02
C ALA A 394 15.75 17.09 -22.95
N GLY A 395 16.39 17.12 -21.77
CA GLY A 395 17.76 17.65 -21.59
C GLY A 395 18.86 16.64 -21.95
N SER A 396 18.53 15.40 -22.28
CA SER A 396 19.52 14.35 -22.58
C SER A 396 19.77 14.18 -24.08
N LEU A 397 21.03 14.34 -24.49
CA LEU A 397 21.47 14.03 -25.85
C LEU A 397 21.46 12.52 -26.13
N VAL A 398 21.69 11.70 -25.11
CA VAL A 398 21.52 10.24 -25.19
C VAL A 398 20.06 9.89 -25.53
N ALA A 399 19.08 10.46 -24.82
CA ALA A 399 17.67 10.22 -25.12
C ALA A 399 17.28 10.68 -26.54
N TYR A 400 17.85 11.80 -27.00
CA TYR A 400 17.66 12.29 -28.37
C TYR A 400 18.32 11.35 -29.40
N SER A 401 19.52 10.87 -29.15
CA SER A 401 20.25 9.93 -30.04
C SER A 401 19.52 8.60 -30.15
N LEU A 402 19.02 8.05 -29.05
CA LEU A 402 18.21 6.82 -29.00
C LEU A 402 16.80 6.99 -29.58
N LYS A 403 16.45 8.19 -30.06
CA LYS A 403 15.10 8.51 -30.57
C LYS A 403 13.99 8.31 -29.53
N ILE A 404 14.36 8.34 -28.26
CA ILE A 404 13.41 8.38 -27.12
C ILE A 404 12.74 9.75 -27.12
N THR A 405 13.52 10.83 -27.29
CA THR A 405 13.00 12.18 -27.49
C THR A 405 13.31 12.67 -28.91
N ASP A 406 12.53 13.62 -29.41
CA ASP A 406 12.74 14.28 -30.70
C ASP A 406 13.07 15.79 -30.54
N ILE A 407 13.46 16.19 -29.32
CA ILE A 407 13.92 17.54 -28.97
C ILE A 407 15.45 17.51 -28.86
N ASP A 408 16.13 18.30 -29.71
CA ASP A 408 17.59 18.49 -29.62
C ASP A 408 17.91 19.38 -28.40
N PRO A 409 18.63 18.88 -27.39
CA PRO A 409 18.88 19.65 -26.17
C PRO A 409 19.88 20.81 -26.36
N ILE A 410 20.78 20.73 -27.32
CA ILE A 410 21.90 21.66 -27.46
C ILE A 410 21.45 23.06 -27.90
N PRO A 411 20.65 23.22 -28.97
CA PRO A 411 20.20 24.56 -29.41
C PRO A 411 19.38 25.30 -28.36
N TYR A 412 18.70 24.60 -27.48
CA TYR A 412 17.88 25.16 -26.41
C TYR A 412 18.61 25.31 -25.07
N GLY A 413 19.89 24.96 -25.01
CA GLY A 413 20.67 25.03 -23.77
C GLY A 413 20.10 24.17 -22.62
N LEU A 414 19.47 23.04 -22.95
CA LEU A 414 18.91 22.14 -21.94
C LEU A 414 20.02 21.37 -21.21
N LEU A 415 19.90 21.32 -19.89
CA LEU A 415 20.92 20.72 -19.01
C LEU A 415 20.63 19.25 -18.75
N PHE A 416 21.62 18.38 -18.97
CA PHE A 416 21.57 16.97 -18.66
C PHE A 416 21.43 16.68 -17.16
N GLU A 417 22.03 17.53 -16.32
CA GLU A 417 22.02 17.42 -14.86
C GLU A 417 20.62 17.55 -14.25
N ARG A 418 19.64 18.05 -15.03
CA ARG A 418 18.22 18.02 -14.65
C ARG A 418 17.60 16.64 -14.83
N PHE A 419 18.11 15.85 -15.75
CA PHE A 419 17.66 14.48 -16.00
C PHE A 419 18.39 13.50 -15.08
N LEU A 420 19.73 13.54 -15.06
CA LEU A 420 20.55 12.71 -14.19
C LEU A 420 21.65 13.55 -13.54
N ASN A 421 21.72 13.48 -12.20
CA ASN A 421 22.77 14.14 -11.44
C ASN A 421 23.51 13.09 -10.59
N PRO A 422 24.82 12.88 -10.79
CA PRO A 422 25.62 11.94 -9.98
C PRO A 422 25.60 12.22 -8.47
N GLU A 423 25.39 13.47 -8.07
CA GLU A 423 25.28 13.86 -6.66
C GLU A 423 23.91 13.51 -6.04
N ARG A 424 22.91 13.23 -6.87
CA ARG A 424 21.58 12.81 -6.46
C ARG A 424 21.31 11.40 -6.96
N VAL A 425 21.48 10.40 -6.12
CA VAL A 425 21.18 9.00 -6.45
C VAL A 425 19.65 8.81 -6.52
N SER A 426 19.06 9.20 -7.66
CA SER A 426 17.67 8.91 -7.98
C SER A 426 17.60 8.16 -9.30
N MET A 427 16.62 7.25 -9.45
CA MET A 427 16.37 6.64 -10.76
C MET A 427 15.94 7.70 -11.76
N PRO A 428 16.39 7.60 -13.04
CA PRO A 428 15.88 8.44 -14.10
C PRO A 428 14.37 8.21 -14.27
N ASP A 429 13.64 9.28 -14.55
CA ASP A 429 12.21 9.25 -14.84
C ASP A 429 12.00 9.79 -16.26
N ILE A 430 11.56 8.92 -17.17
CA ILE A 430 11.30 9.26 -18.57
C ILE A 430 9.79 9.16 -18.82
N ASP A 431 9.16 10.29 -18.96
CA ASP A 431 7.75 10.38 -19.34
C ASP A 431 7.59 10.20 -20.85
N MET A 432 6.86 9.16 -21.26
CA MET A 432 6.57 8.87 -22.67
C MET A 432 5.07 9.01 -22.96
N ASP A 433 4.74 9.75 -24.02
CA ASP A 433 3.38 9.93 -24.48
C ASP A 433 3.13 9.06 -25.71
N PHE A 434 2.20 8.09 -25.61
CA PHE A 434 1.78 7.24 -26.72
C PHE A 434 0.35 7.58 -27.15
N CYS A 435 0.00 7.26 -28.40
CA CYS A 435 -1.37 7.37 -28.90
C CYS A 435 -2.35 6.68 -27.94
N GLN A 436 -3.33 7.43 -27.42
CA GLN A 436 -4.28 6.95 -26.42
C GLN A 436 -5.00 5.66 -26.81
N SER A 437 -5.43 5.55 -28.07
CA SER A 437 -6.18 4.39 -28.57
C SER A 437 -5.31 3.13 -28.76
N ARG A 438 -3.99 3.29 -28.93
CA ARG A 438 -3.07 2.19 -29.23
C ARG A 438 -2.01 1.93 -28.15
N ARG A 439 -2.03 2.69 -27.06
CA ARG A 439 -1.10 2.52 -25.92
C ARG A 439 -1.14 1.10 -25.35
N GLY A 440 -2.32 0.45 -25.34
CA GLY A 440 -2.49 -0.92 -24.88
C GLY A 440 -1.58 -1.92 -25.61
N GLU A 441 -1.36 -1.74 -26.93
CA GLU A 441 -0.49 -2.59 -27.72
C GLU A 441 0.99 -2.55 -27.25
N ILE A 442 1.44 -1.38 -26.79
CA ILE A 442 2.80 -1.23 -26.25
C ILE A 442 2.91 -1.86 -24.86
N ILE A 443 1.88 -1.72 -24.01
CA ILE A 443 1.85 -2.40 -22.71
C ILE A 443 1.89 -3.92 -22.91
N ASP A 444 1.11 -4.45 -23.85
CA ASP A 444 1.10 -5.88 -24.19
C ASP A 444 2.46 -6.34 -24.73
N TYR A 445 3.11 -5.53 -25.57
CA TYR A 445 4.47 -5.81 -26.02
C TYR A 445 5.44 -5.93 -24.84
N VAL A 446 5.45 -4.95 -23.93
CA VAL A 446 6.33 -4.93 -22.75
C VAL A 446 6.07 -6.15 -21.86
N VAL A 447 4.80 -6.50 -21.61
CA VAL A 447 4.42 -7.69 -20.83
C VAL A 447 4.93 -8.99 -21.50
N ASN A 448 4.78 -9.10 -22.81
CA ASN A 448 5.22 -10.29 -23.56
C ASN A 448 6.74 -10.40 -23.63
N GLN A 449 7.43 -9.27 -23.85
CA GLN A 449 8.88 -9.22 -24.02
C GLN A 449 9.63 -9.44 -22.71
N TYR A 450 9.19 -8.79 -21.63
CA TYR A 450 9.91 -8.81 -20.34
C TYR A 450 9.32 -9.81 -19.34
N GLY A 451 8.16 -10.39 -19.65
CA GLY A 451 7.47 -11.39 -18.84
C GLY A 451 6.45 -10.78 -17.87
N ARG A 452 5.26 -11.40 -17.80
CA ARG A 452 4.15 -10.94 -16.97
C ARG A 452 4.50 -10.81 -15.48
N ALA A 453 5.43 -11.62 -14.98
CA ALA A 453 5.88 -11.56 -13.59
C ALA A 453 6.77 -10.34 -13.28
N ASN A 454 7.32 -9.69 -14.30
CA ASN A 454 8.26 -8.57 -14.18
C ASN A 454 7.63 -7.22 -14.53
N VAL A 455 6.37 -7.20 -14.98
CA VAL A 455 5.68 -5.98 -15.42
C VAL A 455 4.40 -5.82 -14.62
N ALA A 456 4.23 -4.66 -14.02
CA ALA A 456 3.03 -4.28 -13.29
C ALA A 456 2.70 -2.81 -13.50
N GLN A 457 1.42 -2.47 -13.45
CA GLN A 457 0.99 -1.08 -13.45
C GLN A 457 1.07 -0.50 -12.03
N ILE A 458 1.38 0.78 -11.91
CA ILE A 458 1.46 1.48 -10.64
C ILE A 458 0.04 1.66 -10.06
N ILE A 459 -0.12 1.32 -8.78
CA ILE A 459 -1.35 1.58 -8.04
C ILE A 459 -1.44 3.06 -7.66
N THR A 460 -2.67 3.62 -7.70
CA THR A 460 -2.97 4.96 -7.18
C THR A 460 -4.09 4.90 -6.17
N PHE A 461 -4.14 5.88 -5.29
CA PHE A 461 -5.18 5.99 -4.26
C PHE A 461 -5.95 7.30 -4.46
N GLY A 462 -7.25 7.15 -4.75
CA GLY A 462 -8.18 8.28 -4.76
C GLY A 462 -8.48 8.68 -3.31
N LYS A 463 -8.37 9.99 -3.00
CA LYS A 463 -8.60 10.53 -1.65
C LYS A 463 -9.93 11.26 -1.56
N LEU A 464 -10.49 11.29 -0.36
CA LEU A 464 -11.60 12.16 0.00
C LEU A 464 -11.09 13.60 0.12
N LEU A 465 -11.14 14.36 -0.98
CA LEU A 465 -10.73 15.76 -1.02
C LEU A 465 -11.89 16.68 -0.59
N ALA A 466 -11.59 17.92 -0.17
CA ALA A 466 -12.51 18.87 0.45
C ALA A 466 -13.91 18.92 -0.17
N LYS A 467 -14.05 19.24 -1.47
CA LYS A 467 -15.36 19.29 -2.15
C LYS A 467 -16.04 17.93 -2.27
N GLY A 468 -15.24 16.87 -2.45
CA GLY A 468 -15.71 15.48 -2.59
C GLY A 468 -16.25 14.93 -1.28
N VAL A 469 -15.51 15.10 -0.18
CA VAL A 469 -15.91 14.57 1.12
C VAL A 469 -17.19 15.26 1.64
N ILE A 470 -17.38 16.57 1.41
CA ILE A 470 -18.64 17.26 1.75
C ILE A 470 -19.82 16.60 1.04
N ARG A 471 -19.71 16.33 -0.28
CA ARG A 471 -20.81 15.69 -1.03
C ARG A 471 -21.05 14.25 -0.61
N ASP A 472 -20.00 13.47 -0.33
CA ASP A 472 -20.12 12.09 0.10
C ASP A 472 -20.76 11.99 1.50
N VAL A 473 -20.33 12.82 2.46
CA VAL A 473 -20.92 12.86 3.80
C VAL A 473 -22.35 13.39 3.76
N ALA A 474 -22.60 14.47 3.02
CA ALA A 474 -23.95 15.01 2.84
C ALA A 474 -24.93 13.95 2.29
N ARG A 475 -24.49 13.17 1.30
CA ARG A 475 -25.29 12.08 0.72
C ARG A 475 -25.64 11.02 1.74
N VAL A 476 -24.70 10.56 2.56
CA VAL A 476 -24.99 9.52 3.57
C VAL A 476 -25.82 10.04 4.74
N LEU A 477 -25.78 11.34 5.03
CA LEU A 477 -26.63 12.00 6.01
C LEU A 477 -27.99 12.47 5.43
N ASP A 478 -28.35 12.03 4.23
CA ASP A 478 -29.59 12.33 3.52
C ASP A 478 -29.85 13.85 3.30
N MET A 479 -28.77 14.63 3.14
CA MET A 479 -28.89 16.03 2.79
C MET A 479 -29.33 16.17 1.32
N PRO A 480 -30.32 17.03 1.00
CA PRO A 480 -30.72 17.29 -0.37
C PRO A 480 -29.54 17.73 -1.24
N TYR A 481 -29.43 17.15 -2.47
CA TYR A 481 -28.28 17.37 -3.36
C TYR A 481 -27.99 18.86 -3.62
N ALA A 482 -29.03 19.67 -3.86
CA ALA A 482 -28.83 21.10 -4.11
C ALA A 482 -28.16 21.82 -2.95
N LYS A 483 -28.48 21.43 -1.70
CA LYS A 483 -27.88 21.99 -0.49
C LYS A 483 -26.45 21.52 -0.30
N ALA A 484 -26.20 20.22 -0.54
CA ALA A 484 -24.85 19.64 -0.50
C ALA A 484 -23.92 20.29 -1.55
N ASP A 485 -24.42 20.52 -2.77
CA ASP A 485 -23.66 21.17 -3.83
C ASP A 485 -23.41 22.66 -3.55
N ALA A 486 -24.39 23.36 -2.99
CA ALA A 486 -24.22 24.75 -2.54
C ALA A 486 -23.13 24.85 -1.45
N MET A 487 -23.16 23.95 -0.46
CA MET A 487 -22.14 23.87 0.60
C MET A 487 -20.74 23.58 0.02
N ALA A 488 -20.62 22.59 -0.88
CA ALA A 488 -19.35 22.26 -1.52
C ALA A 488 -18.79 23.40 -2.40
N LYS A 489 -19.65 24.25 -2.98
CA LYS A 489 -19.25 25.43 -3.75
C LYS A 489 -18.70 26.58 -2.90
N LEU A 490 -18.94 26.59 -1.59
CA LEU A 490 -18.29 27.54 -0.68
C LEU A 490 -16.79 27.26 -0.50
N ILE A 491 -16.33 26.04 -0.79
CA ILE A 491 -14.91 25.71 -0.76
C ILE A 491 -14.18 26.48 -1.88
N PRO A 492 -13.16 27.31 -1.55
CA PRO A 492 -12.42 28.07 -2.55
C PRO A 492 -11.80 27.20 -3.66
N ASP A 493 -11.71 27.74 -4.88
CA ASP A 493 -11.07 27.06 -6.02
C ASP A 493 -9.55 27.31 -6.02
N GLU A 494 -8.88 26.83 -4.96
CA GLU A 494 -7.43 26.91 -4.80
C GLU A 494 -6.82 25.51 -4.85
N LEU A 495 -5.69 25.35 -5.51
CA LEU A 495 -4.99 24.08 -5.59
C LEU A 495 -4.50 23.64 -4.20
N GLY A 496 -4.93 22.44 -3.77
CA GLY A 496 -4.53 21.88 -2.49
C GLY A 496 -5.27 22.46 -1.28
N ILE A 497 -6.36 23.22 -1.47
CA ILE A 497 -7.19 23.72 -0.36
C ILE A 497 -7.79 22.56 0.42
N ASP A 498 -7.74 22.63 1.74
CA ASP A 498 -8.40 21.73 2.66
C ASP A 498 -9.58 22.40 3.37
N LEU A 499 -10.36 21.60 4.10
CA LEU A 499 -11.53 22.10 4.83
C LEU A 499 -11.15 23.06 5.96
N LYS A 500 -10.02 22.83 6.63
CA LYS A 500 -9.55 23.70 7.71
C LYS A 500 -9.22 25.10 7.18
N ASN A 501 -8.45 25.18 6.10
CA ASN A 501 -8.13 26.45 5.46
C ASN A 501 -9.37 27.12 4.83
N SER A 502 -10.32 26.33 4.32
CA SER A 502 -11.60 26.84 3.81
C SER A 502 -12.44 27.47 4.90
N TRP A 503 -12.46 26.89 6.10
CA TRP A 503 -13.16 27.45 7.27
C TRP A 503 -12.62 28.84 7.69
N GLU A 504 -11.32 29.05 7.54
CA GLU A 504 -10.69 30.33 7.87
C GLU A 504 -10.92 31.38 6.80
N LYS A 505 -10.96 30.98 5.52
CA LYS A 505 -11.03 31.89 4.36
C LYS A 505 -12.46 32.29 3.97
N GLU A 506 -13.47 31.42 4.21
CA GLU A 506 -14.84 31.66 3.77
C GLU A 506 -15.81 31.72 4.97
N PRO A 507 -16.14 32.95 5.43
CA PRO A 507 -17.03 33.12 6.60
C PRO A 507 -18.42 32.52 6.44
N LYS A 508 -18.93 32.41 5.20
CA LYS A 508 -20.25 31.82 4.93
C LYS A 508 -20.35 30.36 5.32
N ILE A 509 -19.21 29.64 5.39
CA ILE A 509 -19.20 28.26 5.90
C ILE A 509 -19.59 28.24 7.37
N LYS A 510 -19.05 29.16 8.17
CA LYS A 510 -19.37 29.29 9.60
C LYS A 510 -20.84 29.65 9.79
N GLU A 511 -21.31 30.67 9.09
CA GLU A 511 -22.71 31.10 9.12
C GLU A 511 -23.68 29.96 8.76
N LEU A 512 -23.36 29.17 7.73
CA LEU A 512 -24.15 28.01 7.34
C LEU A 512 -24.19 26.95 8.44
N CYS A 513 -23.05 26.62 9.06
CA CYS A 513 -22.97 25.65 10.13
C CYS A 513 -23.65 26.12 11.43
N GLU A 514 -23.65 27.42 11.72
CA GLU A 514 -24.34 27.99 12.88
C GLU A 514 -25.86 27.99 12.72
N THR A 515 -26.36 28.14 11.49
CA THR A 515 -27.79 28.24 11.20
C THR A 515 -28.45 26.92 10.83
N ASP A 516 -27.66 25.91 10.45
CA ASP A 516 -28.13 24.61 9.97
C ASP A 516 -27.43 23.45 10.66
N PRO A 517 -28.09 22.77 11.62
CA PRO A 517 -27.49 21.63 12.34
C PRO A 517 -27.03 20.48 11.44
N LEU A 518 -27.73 20.24 10.31
CA LEU A 518 -27.32 19.20 9.36
C LEU A 518 -26.03 19.60 8.61
N ALA A 519 -25.91 20.87 8.22
CA ALA A 519 -24.68 21.37 7.61
C ALA A 519 -23.50 21.33 8.61
N ALA A 520 -23.73 21.67 9.87
CA ALA A 520 -22.72 21.55 10.92
C ALA A 520 -22.23 20.10 11.07
N ARG A 521 -23.15 19.14 11.12
CA ARG A 521 -22.82 17.70 11.20
C ARG A 521 -22.06 17.20 9.96
N VAL A 522 -22.48 17.63 8.76
CA VAL A 522 -21.76 17.31 7.52
C VAL A 522 -20.34 17.85 7.58
N TRP A 523 -20.16 19.08 8.06
CA TRP A 523 -18.84 19.69 8.18
C TRP A 523 -17.94 18.97 9.16
N GLU A 524 -18.44 18.66 10.35
CA GLU A 524 -17.73 17.93 11.40
C GLU A 524 -17.21 16.58 10.88
N TYR A 525 -18.09 15.77 10.28
CA TYR A 525 -17.70 14.46 9.77
C TYR A 525 -16.74 14.57 8.57
N ALA A 526 -16.97 15.55 7.70
CA ALA A 526 -16.09 15.78 6.57
C ALA A 526 -14.67 16.16 7.02
N LEU A 527 -14.51 16.98 8.07
CA LEU A 527 -13.20 17.33 8.65
C LEU A 527 -12.43 16.10 9.16
N ALA A 528 -13.12 15.17 9.81
CA ALA A 528 -12.52 13.93 10.29
C ALA A 528 -12.07 13.04 9.12
N LEU A 529 -12.87 12.97 8.05
CA LEU A 529 -12.68 12.04 6.92
C LEU A 529 -11.83 12.60 5.78
N GLU A 530 -11.64 13.92 5.69
CA GLU A 530 -10.84 14.54 4.62
C GLU A 530 -9.43 13.95 4.55
N GLY A 531 -8.99 13.61 3.34
CA GLY A 531 -7.66 13.06 3.07
C GLY A 531 -7.54 11.54 3.22
N LEU A 532 -8.55 10.84 3.76
CA LEU A 532 -8.58 9.37 3.79
C LEU A 532 -8.65 8.79 2.38
N ASN A 533 -8.08 7.61 2.21
CA ASN A 533 -8.15 6.89 0.96
C ASN A 533 -9.57 6.35 0.72
N ARG A 534 -10.12 6.62 -0.45
CA ARG A 534 -11.46 6.20 -0.86
C ARG A 534 -11.42 4.90 -1.67
N ASN A 535 -10.51 4.82 -2.61
CA ASN A 535 -10.38 3.68 -3.51
C ASN A 535 -8.96 3.57 -4.05
N ALA A 536 -8.59 2.36 -4.44
CA ALA A 536 -7.42 2.11 -5.26
C ALA A 536 -7.81 2.14 -6.74
N GLY A 537 -6.86 2.52 -7.57
CA GLY A 537 -6.99 2.54 -9.03
C GLY A 537 -5.68 2.23 -9.70
N THR A 538 -5.69 2.17 -11.02
CA THR A 538 -4.49 2.02 -11.83
C THR A 538 -4.01 3.39 -12.27
N HIS A 539 -2.71 3.65 -12.16
CA HIS A 539 -2.11 4.89 -12.62
C HIS A 539 -2.37 5.09 -14.12
N ALA A 540 -2.74 6.31 -14.51
CA ALA A 540 -3.08 6.59 -15.90
C ALA A 540 -1.89 6.47 -16.87
N ALA A 541 -0.67 6.60 -16.36
CA ALA A 541 0.56 6.65 -17.15
C ALA A 541 1.59 5.57 -16.80
N GLY A 542 1.70 5.15 -15.54
CA GLY A 542 2.76 4.25 -15.11
C GLY A 542 2.34 2.81 -14.80
#